data_26a50eb551ddc7b9c10fd8b003a885df
#
_entry.id   26a50eb551ddc7b9c10fd8b003a885df
#
_cell.length_a   1.000
_cell.length_b   1.000
_cell.length_c   1.000
_cell.angle_alpha   90.00
_cell.angle_beta   90.00
_cell.angle_gamma   90.00
#
_symmetry.space_group_name_H-M   'P 1'
#
loop_
_entity.id
_entity.type
_entity.pdbx_description
1 polymer ?
#
loop_
_entity_poly.entity_id
_entity_poly.type
_entity_poly.pdbx_seq_one_letter_code
_entity_poly.pdbx_strand_id
1 'polypeptide(L)'
;MAKHKTKKKPSRSHRSRRPRAGSRKSRPAQSTKLPKEAVTLIVQLRPRDGQETLLEPELRALVGPTRKEDGCLVYDLHRSAEGPTAFLLHEVWASREAHSKHTNTQHFLRWNARKDALLASRDVTYWKQVL
;
A
#
# COMPACT_ATOMS: atom_id res chain seq x y z
N MET A 1 -65.25 30.87 -22.86
CA MET A 1 -64.64 29.55 -22.63
C MET A 1 -63.13 29.67 -22.85
N ALA A 2 -62.38 29.64 -21.77
CA ALA A 2 -60.91 29.75 -21.86
C ALA A 2 -60.33 28.36 -22.14
N LYS A 3 -59.71 28.15 -23.28
CA LYS A 3 -58.96 26.95 -23.56
C LYS A 3 -57.53 27.10 -22.96
N HIS A 4 -57.28 26.40 -21.88
CA HIS A 4 -55.92 26.30 -21.34
C HIS A 4 -55.09 25.40 -22.25
N LYS A 5 -54.22 25.99 -23.05
CA LYS A 5 -53.14 25.25 -23.69
C LYS A 5 -52.01 25.08 -22.67
N THR A 6 -51.90 23.92 -22.11
CA THR A 6 -50.73 23.55 -21.34
C THR A 6 -49.59 23.27 -22.32
N LYS A 7 -48.67 24.21 -22.44
CA LYS A 7 -47.40 23.95 -23.11
C LYS A 7 -46.59 23.03 -22.23
N LYS A 8 -46.45 21.77 -22.59
CA LYS A 8 -45.43 20.90 -22.02
C LYS A 8 -44.04 21.46 -22.35
N LYS A 9 -43.32 21.90 -21.36
CA LYS A 9 -41.91 22.21 -21.52
C LYS A 9 -41.18 20.93 -21.89
N PRO A 10 -40.31 20.94 -22.94
CA PRO A 10 -39.49 19.77 -23.19
C PRO A 10 -38.59 19.55 -21.98
N SER A 11 -38.67 18.37 -21.42
CA SER A 11 -37.75 17.96 -20.40
C SER A 11 -36.36 17.95 -21.02
N ARG A 12 -35.50 18.86 -20.61
CA ARG A 12 -34.08 18.75 -20.90
C ARG A 12 -33.60 17.51 -20.17
N SER A 13 -33.36 16.45 -20.95
CA SER A 13 -32.63 15.34 -20.43
C SER A 13 -31.24 15.87 -20.03
N HIS A 14 -31.02 15.98 -18.74
CA HIS A 14 -29.69 16.14 -18.24
C HIS A 14 -28.94 14.87 -18.60
N ARG A 15 -28.21 14.90 -19.73
CA ARG A 15 -27.12 13.96 -19.91
C ARG A 15 -26.18 14.21 -18.74
N SER A 16 -26.32 13.39 -17.72
CA SER A 16 -25.28 13.29 -16.72
C SER A 16 -24.01 12.92 -17.45
N ARG A 17 -23.13 13.89 -17.62
CA ARG A 17 -21.78 13.58 -18.03
C ARG A 17 -21.25 12.72 -16.88
N ARG A 18 -21.16 11.43 -17.12
CA ARG A 18 -20.35 10.58 -16.26
C ARG A 18 -19.00 11.27 -16.16
N PRO A 19 -18.51 11.59 -14.96
CA PRO A 19 -17.16 12.05 -14.85
C PRO A 19 -16.32 10.99 -15.56
N ARG A 20 -15.59 11.39 -16.57
CA ARG A 20 -14.53 10.54 -17.11
C ARG A 20 -13.77 10.08 -15.89
N ALA A 21 -13.82 8.77 -15.61
CA ALA A 21 -12.93 8.17 -14.65
C ALA A 21 -11.58 8.80 -14.91
N GLY A 22 -11.11 9.65 -13.97
CA GLY A 22 -9.91 10.40 -14.17
C GLY A 22 -8.90 9.45 -14.74
N SER A 23 -8.25 9.84 -15.83
CA SER A 23 -7.23 9.03 -16.42
C SER A 23 -6.28 8.66 -15.28
N ARG A 24 -6.46 7.48 -14.75
CA ARG A 24 -5.37 6.84 -14.06
C ARG A 24 -4.26 6.91 -15.09
N LYS A 25 -3.28 7.74 -14.85
CA LYS A 25 -2.07 7.68 -15.62
C LYS A 25 -1.69 6.21 -15.57
N SER A 26 -2.07 5.47 -16.61
CA SER A 26 -1.58 4.13 -16.77
C SER A 26 -0.09 4.30 -16.67
N ARG A 27 0.49 3.74 -15.62
CA ARG A 27 1.94 3.64 -15.58
C ARG A 27 2.29 3.01 -16.91
N PRO A 28 3.00 3.72 -17.81
CA PRO A 28 3.37 3.10 -19.05
C PRO A 28 3.98 1.76 -18.69
N ALA A 29 3.62 0.71 -19.43
CA ALA A 29 4.25 -0.59 -19.29
C ALA A 29 5.72 -0.44 -19.66
N GLN A 30 6.43 0.35 -18.89
CA GLN A 30 7.84 0.57 -19.06
C GLN A 30 8.56 -0.60 -18.44
N SER A 31 9.62 -1.00 -19.12
CA SER A 31 10.60 -1.87 -18.55
C SER A 31 10.81 -1.46 -17.10
N THR A 32 10.46 -2.36 -16.20
CA THR A 32 10.53 -2.19 -14.77
C THR A 32 11.98 -2.28 -14.29
N LYS A 33 12.89 -1.59 -14.98
CA LYS A 33 14.24 -1.47 -14.47
C LYS A 33 14.20 -0.62 -13.22
N LEU A 34 14.43 -1.27 -12.11
CA LEU A 34 14.65 -0.59 -10.86
C LEU A 34 15.94 0.24 -10.97
N PRO A 35 16.03 1.33 -10.18
CA PRO A 35 17.31 2.03 -10.04
C PRO A 35 18.43 1.06 -9.74
N LYS A 36 19.62 1.33 -10.25
CA LYS A 36 20.80 0.46 -10.10
C LYS A 36 21.10 0.12 -8.63
N GLU A 37 20.82 1.04 -7.73
CA GLU A 37 21.06 0.88 -6.30
C GLU A 37 19.86 0.34 -5.52
N ALA A 38 18.76 0.02 -6.21
CA ALA A 38 17.57 -0.49 -5.57
C ALA A 38 17.84 -1.78 -4.81
N VAL A 39 17.21 -1.88 -3.67
CA VAL A 39 17.26 -3.05 -2.81
C VAL A 39 15.86 -3.56 -2.52
N THR A 40 15.71 -4.86 -2.57
CA THR A 40 14.46 -5.55 -2.21
C THR A 40 14.64 -6.18 -0.84
N LEU A 41 13.64 -6.00 0.02
CA LEU A 41 13.57 -6.65 1.32
C LEU A 41 12.37 -7.59 1.34
N ILE A 42 12.59 -8.76 1.88
CA ILE A 42 11.51 -9.66 2.28
C ILE A 42 11.55 -9.74 3.80
N VAL A 43 10.46 -9.34 4.42
CA VAL A 43 10.31 -9.32 5.88
C VAL A 43 9.23 -10.31 6.25
N GLN A 44 9.58 -11.35 6.97
CA GLN A 44 8.63 -12.33 7.46
C GLN A 44 8.37 -12.10 8.95
N LEU A 45 7.09 -12.04 9.30
CA LEU A 45 6.64 -11.67 10.64
C LEU A 45 5.69 -12.75 11.14
N ARG A 46 6.05 -13.36 12.28
CA ARG A 46 5.20 -14.34 12.94
C ARG A 46 4.66 -13.76 14.24
N PRO A 47 3.34 -13.74 14.41
CA PRO A 47 2.76 -13.26 15.66
C PRO A 47 3.05 -14.20 16.82
N ARG A 48 3.12 -13.63 18.01
CA ARG A 48 3.03 -14.43 19.23
C ARG A 48 1.64 -15.05 19.34
N ASP A 49 1.55 -16.17 20.01
CA ASP A 49 0.26 -16.82 20.27
C ASP A 49 -0.70 -15.83 20.91
N GLY A 50 -1.90 -15.74 20.35
CA GLY A 50 -2.94 -14.82 20.81
C GLY A 50 -2.80 -13.37 20.32
N GLN A 51 -1.75 -13.02 19.59
CA GLN A 51 -1.52 -11.66 19.10
C GLN A 51 -1.85 -11.48 17.61
N GLU A 52 -2.37 -12.49 16.94
CA GLU A 52 -2.63 -12.49 15.50
C GLU A 52 -3.55 -11.33 15.09
N THR A 53 -4.63 -11.13 15.84
CA THR A 53 -5.62 -10.10 15.56
C THR A 53 -5.13 -8.67 15.84
N LEU A 54 -4.13 -8.52 16.71
CA LEU A 54 -3.54 -7.23 17.03
C LEU A 54 -2.42 -6.85 16.05
N LEU A 55 -1.71 -7.84 15.52
CA LEU A 55 -0.57 -7.60 14.64
C LEU A 55 -0.99 -7.01 13.28
N GLU A 56 -2.03 -7.56 12.66
CA GLU A 56 -2.44 -7.13 11.33
C GLU A 56 -2.78 -5.63 11.26
N PRO A 57 -3.60 -5.05 12.17
CA PRO A 57 -3.87 -3.61 12.15
C PRO A 57 -2.62 -2.74 12.30
N GLU A 58 -1.67 -3.17 13.11
CA GLU A 58 -0.40 -2.45 13.29
C GLU A 58 0.42 -2.44 12.00
N LEU A 59 0.48 -3.57 11.30
CA LEU A 59 1.17 -3.67 10.01
C LEU A 59 0.45 -2.88 8.92
N ARG A 60 -0.87 -2.92 8.89
CA ARG A 60 -1.67 -2.12 7.95
C ARG A 60 -1.43 -0.63 8.13
N ALA A 61 -1.28 -0.18 9.36
CA ALA A 61 -1.03 1.23 9.67
C ALA A 61 0.31 1.75 9.12
N LEU A 62 1.27 0.86 8.89
CA LEU A 62 2.56 1.22 8.29
C LEU A 62 2.48 1.49 6.79
N VAL A 63 1.56 0.83 6.09
CA VAL A 63 1.57 0.79 4.62
C VAL A 63 1.38 2.17 3.99
N GLY A 64 0.35 2.89 4.41
CA GLY A 64 0.03 4.20 3.83
C GLY A 64 1.17 5.21 3.98
N PRO A 65 1.62 5.50 5.20
CA PRO A 65 2.71 6.44 5.43
C PRO A 65 4.02 6.02 4.75
N THR A 66 4.34 4.72 4.75
CA THR A 66 5.58 4.21 4.15
C THR A 66 5.58 4.41 2.64
N ARG A 67 4.45 4.16 1.98
CA ARG A 67 4.33 4.36 0.53
C ARG A 67 4.53 5.81 0.10
N LYS A 68 4.41 6.77 1.01
CA LYS A 68 4.62 8.19 0.75
C LYS A 68 6.08 8.62 0.95
N GLU A 69 6.92 7.76 1.49
CA GLU A 69 8.32 8.08 1.71
C GLU A 69 9.10 8.15 0.40
N ASP A 70 10.01 9.11 0.33
CA ASP A 70 10.92 9.21 -0.82
C ASP A 70 11.75 7.95 -0.94
N GLY A 71 11.81 7.41 -2.15
CA GLY A 71 12.57 6.19 -2.43
C GLY A 71 11.84 4.90 -2.09
N CYS A 72 10.63 4.94 -1.56
CA CYS A 72 9.79 3.76 -1.41
C CYS A 72 9.15 3.41 -2.76
N LEU A 73 9.60 2.34 -3.38
CA LEU A 73 9.10 1.91 -4.69
C LEU A 73 7.99 0.87 -4.56
N VAL A 74 8.11 -0.04 -3.61
CA VAL A 74 7.10 -1.05 -3.29
C VAL A 74 7.06 -1.23 -1.77
N TYR A 75 5.87 -1.31 -1.23
CA TYR A 75 5.65 -1.67 0.18
C TYR A 75 4.31 -2.40 0.28
N ASP A 76 4.36 -3.72 0.17
CA ASP A 76 3.18 -4.57 0.10
C ASP A 76 3.13 -5.55 1.27
N LEU A 77 1.98 -5.58 1.92
CA LEU A 77 1.71 -6.47 3.04
C LEU A 77 0.93 -7.68 2.56
N HIS A 78 1.41 -8.86 2.91
CA HIS A 78 0.78 -10.14 2.61
C HIS A 78 0.51 -10.90 3.90
N ARG A 79 -0.57 -11.65 3.91
CA ARG A 79 -0.88 -12.61 4.96
C ARG A 79 -0.75 -14.01 4.38
N SER A 80 -0.27 -14.95 5.18
CA SER A 80 -0.17 -16.36 4.78
C SER A 80 -1.51 -16.88 4.26
N ALA A 81 -1.49 -17.55 3.12
CA ALA A 81 -2.69 -18.16 2.52
C ALA A 81 -3.02 -19.52 3.15
N GLU A 82 -2.02 -20.14 3.75
CA GLU A 82 -2.12 -21.48 4.33
C GLU A 82 -1.32 -21.55 5.64
N GLY A 83 -1.67 -22.52 6.48
CA GLY A 83 -0.97 -22.77 7.74
C GLY A 83 -1.25 -21.70 8.81
N PRO A 84 -0.41 -21.60 9.84
CA PRO A 84 -0.54 -20.61 10.88
C PRO A 84 -0.46 -19.19 10.32
N THR A 85 -1.18 -18.26 10.95
CA THR A 85 -1.13 -16.84 10.55
C THR A 85 0.30 -16.31 10.60
N ALA A 86 0.76 -15.78 9.48
CA ALA A 86 2.04 -15.10 9.34
C ALA A 86 1.88 -13.97 8.33
N PHE A 87 2.77 -13.00 8.39
CA PHE A 87 2.76 -11.85 7.48
C PHE A 87 4.09 -11.73 6.77
N LEU A 88 4.04 -11.16 5.58
CA LEU A 88 5.20 -10.88 4.77
C LEU A 88 5.08 -9.46 4.23
N LEU A 89 6.14 -8.68 4.40
CA LEU A 89 6.29 -7.40 3.71
C LEU A 89 7.26 -7.61 2.55
N HIS A 90 6.80 -7.25 1.35
CA HIS A 90 7.64 -7.11 0.18
C HIS A 90 7.93 -5.63 0.01
N GLU A 91 9.20 -5.26 0.15
CA GLU A 91 9.64 -3.89 0.10
C GLU A 91 10.68 -3.73 -1.00
N VAL A 92 10.56 -2.65 -1.77
CA VAL A 92 11.60 -2.25 -2.71
C VAL A 92 11.90 -0.78 -2.47
N TRP A 93 13.15 -0.48 -2.24
CA TRP A 93 13.66 0.86 -1.97
C TRP A 93 14.63 1.27 -3.05
N ALA A 94 14.62 2.55 -3.43
CA ALA A 94 15.51 3.08 -4.46
C ALA A 94 17.00 2.91 -4.11
N SER A 95 17.33 2.82 -2.82
CA SER A 95 18.68 2.61 -2.30
C SER A 95 18.60 2.11 -0.86
N ARG A 96 19.73 1.61 -0.35
CA ARG A 96 19.87 1.27 1.08
C ARG A 96 19.69 2.50 1.97
N GLU A 97 20.12 3.65 1.48
CA GLU A 97 19.98 4.92 2.18
C GLU A 97 18.52 5.32 2.36
N ALA A 98 17.68 5.15 1.32
CA ALA A 98 16.25 5.38 1.41
C ALA A 98 15.59 4.46 2.44
N HIS A 99 15.97 3.18 2.47
CA HIS A 99 15.53 2.24 3.49
C HIS A 99 15.99 2.66 4.89
N SER A 100 17.22 3.11 5.03
CA SER A 100 17.74 3.59 6.31
C SER A 100 16.94 4.77 6.85
N LYS A 101 16.56 5.71 5.99
CA LYS A 101 15.68 6.84 6.36
C LYS A 101 14.32 6.36 6.85
N HIS A 102 13.77 5.32 6.21
CA HIS A 102 12.51 4.71 6.63
C HIS A 102 12.55 4.28 8.11
N THR A 103 13.64 3.70 8.55
CA THR A 103 13.77 3.22 9.93
C THR A 103 13.86 4.34 10.97
N ASN A 104 13.95 5.59 10.55
CA ASN A 104 13.96 6.77 11.39
C ASN A 104 12.66 7.58 11.33
N THR A 105 11.69 7.12 10.56
CA THR A 105 10.39 7.79 10.47
C THR A 105 9.55 7.57 11.73
N GLN A 106 8.65 8.50 12.00
CA GLN A 106 7.79 8.43 13.18
C GLN A 106 6.92 7.16 13.17
N HIS A 107 6.35 6.80 12.03
CA HIS A 107 5.52 5.60 11.93
C HIS A 107 6.33 4.31 12.14
N PHE A 108 7.55 4.25 11.64
CA PHE A 108 8.44 3.10 11.88
C PHE A 108 8.86 3.02 13.35
N LEU A 109 9.25 4.12 13.97
CA LEU A 109 9.67 4.14 15.37
C LEU A 109 8.52 3.71 16.30
N ARG A 110 7.30 4.10 15.98
CA ARG A 110 6.10 3.66 16.72
C ARG A 110 5.91 2.15 16.59
N TRP A 111 6.02 1.62 15.41
CA TRP A 111 5.99 0.18 15.17
C TRP A 111 7.11 -0.54 15.93
N ASN A 112 8.33 -0.03 15.81
CA ASN A 112 9.51 -0.63 16.44
C ASN A 112 9.39 -0.72 17.97
N ALA A 113 8.70 0.24 18.59
CA ALA A 113 8.46 0.23 20.04
C ALA A 113 7.44 -0.85 20.45
N ARG A 114 6.57 -1.29 19.54
CA ARG A 114 5.48 -2.24 19.84
C ARG A 114 5.73 -3.66 19.33
N LYS A 115 6.60 -3.82 18.36
CA LYS A 115 6.79 -5.09 17.65
C LYS A 115 7.12 -6.28 18.55
N ASP A 116 7.95 -6.08 19.55
CA ASP A 116 8.41 -7.19 20.41
C ASP A 116 7.27 -7.81 21.25
N ALA A 117 6.28 -7.02 21.61
CA ALA A 117 5.10 -7.50 22.30
C ALA A 117 4.19 -8.35 21.37
N LEU A 118 4.27 -8.15 20.07
CA LEU A 118 3.39 -8.77 19.08
C LEU A 118 4.05 -9.92 18.31
N LEU A 119 5.37 -9.91 18.18
CA LEU A 119 6.10 -10.84 17.32
C LEU A 119 6.78 -11.96 18.07
N ALA A 120 6.58 -13.18 17.63
CA ALA A 120 7.38 -14.34 18.01
C ALA A 120 8.70 -14.37 17.24
N SER A 121 8.67 -13.97 15.97
CA SER A 121 9.88 -13.89 15.15
C SER A 121 9.75 -12.83 14.04
N ARG A 122 10.88 -12.33 13.61
CA ARG A 122 11.01 -11.39 12.50
C ARG A 122 12.29 -11.73 11.73
N ASP A 123 12.13 -12.06 10.47
CA ASP A 123 13.24 -12.35 9.56
C ASP A 123 13.26 -11.31 8.45
N VAL A 124 14.40 -10.64 8.29
CA VAL A 124 14.63 -9.65 7.24
C VAL A 124 15.73 -10.15 6.34
N THR A 125 15.41 -10.27 5.04
CA THR A 125 16.40 -10.67 4.04
C THR A 125 16.47 -9.62 2.93
N TYR A 126 17.69 -9.37 2.46
CA TYR A 126 17.97 -8.40 1.41
C TYR A 126 18.21 -9.10 0.09
N TRP A 127 17.62 -8.58 -0.96
CA TRP A 127 17.65 -9.18 -2.29
C TRP A 127 17.98 -8.12 -3.33
N LYS A 128 18.54 -8.54 -4.44
CA LYS A 128 18.74 -7.68 -5.59
C LYS A 128 18.07 -8.29 -6.79
N GLN A 129 17.24 -7.50 -7.48
CA GLN A 129 16.60 -7.96 -8.70
C GLN A 129 17.65 -8.18 -9.79
N VAL A 130 17.61 -9.35 -10.43
CA VAL A 130 18.55 -9.71 -11.51
C VAL A 130 17.88 -9.76 -12.89
N LEU A 131 16.54 -9.78 -12.89
CA LEU A 131 15.79 -9.85 -14.15
C LEU A 131 14.46 -9.11 -14.06
#